data_9dee3e676587feea59ed4ec1c819c9c8
#
_entry.id   9dee3e676587feea59ed4ec1c819c9c8
#
_cell.length_a   1.000
_cell.length_b   1.000
_cell.length_c   1.000
_cell.angle_alpha   90.00
_cell.angle_beta   90.00
_cell.angle_gamma   90.00
#
_symmetry.space_group_name_H-M   'P 1'
#
loop_
_entity.id
_entity.type
_entity.pdbx_description
1 polymer ?
#
loop_
_entity_poly.entity_id
_entity_poly.type
_entity_poly.pdbx_seq_one_letter_code
_entity_poly.pdbx_strand_id
1 'polypeptide(L)'
;MYRFENDYSQGCIPEILEIFTRTNMEQTSGYRLDPYCKAASEKIARACGKDDLDVHFLVGGTQANFTVLDSILRPHQGVVAAQLGHVNVHEAGAVEGVGHKVLAISNGDIKKDDESKIYPDILDDYLTKFFAKGDWHMVQPGAVYISHPTERGVLYTREELIAIKSICERHNLPLYLDGARLSYALASENNDISLEDLAKYTDIFYIGGTKCGGMFGEAVCFTNSKYNLDFNCITKHNGGVLAKGRLLGIQFDYLFTDNNYIEKSRNAVKYAIMIKKALEDRGISFIVDSYTNQQFPILSYFQKEILDKNNITYNVESNVDENNDCIRLC
;
A
#
# COMPACT_ATOMS: atom_id res chain seq x y z
N MET A 1 6.44 -27.93 6.48
CA MET A 1 5.91 -26.69 7.08
C MET A 1 5.45 -25.80 5.95
N TYR A 2 4.20 -25.39 5.96
CA TYR A 2 3.62 -24.46 4.99
C TYR A 2 3.39 -23.13 5.69
N ARG A 3 4.01 -22.07 5.18
CA ARG A 3 4.00 -20.75 5.82
C ARG A 3 3.05 -19.81 5.11
N PHE A 4 2.02 -19.36 5.83
CA PHE A 4 1.03 -18.38 5.37
C PHE A 4 0.96 -17.15 6.29
N GLU A 5 1.98 -16.89 7.11
CA GLU A 5 1.98 -15.77 8.07
C GLU A 5 2.05 -14.42 7.38
N ASN A 6 2.82 -14.33 6.28
CA ASN A 6 3.04 -13.07 5.59
C ASN A 6 3.52 -13.27 4.14
N ASP A 7 3.53 -12.20 3.36
CA ASP A 7 3.91 -12.15 1.95
C ASP A 7 5.30 -11.52 1.71
N TYR A 8 6.20 -11.56 2.72
CA TYR A 8 7.56 -11.01 2.64
C TYR A 8 8.63 -11.88 3.30
N SER A 9 8.36 -13.17 3.49
CA SER A 9 9.33 -14.11 4.10
C SER A 9 10.43 -14.57 3.15
N GLN A 10 10.20 -14.48 1.84
CA GLN A 10 11.16 -14.87 0.81
C GLN A 10 11.96 -13.65 0.32
N GLY A 11 13.09 -13.91 -0.34
CA GLY A 11 13.83 -12.89 -1.08
C GLY A 11 13.11 -12.49 -2.38
N CYS A 12 13.81 -11.78 -3.26
CA CYS A 12 13.25 -11.43 -4.56
C CYS A 12 13.10 -12.63 -5.49
N ILE A 13 12.34 -12.44 -6.57
CA ILE A 13 12.28 -13.40 -7.67
C ILE A 13 13.67 -13.64 -8.26
N PRO A 14 13.97 -14.89 -8.72
CA PRO A 14 15.32 -15.28 -9.12
C PRO A 14 15.95 -14.38 -10.16
N GLU A 15 15.18 -13.89 -11.12
CA GLU A 15 15.66 -13.05 -12.22
C GLU A 15 16.25 -11.70 -11.72
N ILE A 16 15.68 -11.11 -10.66
CA ILE A 16 16.24 -9.91 -10.04
C ILE A 16 17.58 -10.22 -9.37
N LEU A 17 17.71 -11.36 -8.70
CA LEU A 17 18.96 -11.79 -8.08
C LEU A 17 20.06 -12.03 -9.12
N GLU A 18 19.70 -12.62 -10.27
CA GLU A 18 20.60 -12.80 -11.39
C GLU A 18 21.11 -11.46 -11.93
N ILE A 19 20.23 -10.45 -12.07
CA ILE A 19 20.63 -9.12 -12.51
C ILE A 19 21.57 -8.48 -11.49
N PHE A 20 21.30 -8.57 -10.19
CA PHE A 20 22.20 -8.10 -9.15
C PHE A 20 23.58 -8.73 -9.25
N THR A 21 23.65 -10.04 -9.43
CA THR A 21 24.91 -10.78 -9.57
C THR A 21 25.68 -10.30 -10.81
N ARG A 22 25.01 -10.21 -11.96
CA ARG A 22 25.63 -9.80 -13.24
C ARG A 22 26.14 -8.37 -13.19
N THR A 23 25.43 -7.45 -12.55
CA THR A 23 25.73 -6.03 -12.53
C THR A 23 26.55 -5.60 -11.31
N ASN A 24 26.92 -6.54 -10.42
CA ASN A 24 27.53 -6.20 -9.13
C ASN A 24 28.80 -5.37 -9.23
N MET A 25 29.63 -5.60 -10.26
CA MET A 25 30.90 -4.90 -10.43
C MET A 25 30.80 -3.65 -11.32
N GLU A 26 29.62 -3.32 -11.82
CA GLU A 26 29.41 -2.10 -12.61
C GLU A 26 29.58 -0.85 -11.75
N GLN A 27 30.25 0.16 -12.31
CA GLN A 27 30.40 1.47 -11.70
C GLN A 27 29.36 2.42 -12.27
N THR A 28 28.46 2.89 -11.44
CA THR A 28 27.39 3.84 -11.81
C THR A 28 27.38 5.03 -10.87
N SER A 29 26.73 6.11 -11.27
CA SER A 29 26.42 7.22 -10.37
C SER A 29 25.60 6.72 -9.17
N GLY A 30 25.82 7.33 -8.00
CA GLY A 30 25.06 7.02 -6.79
C GLY A 30 23.77 7.82 -6.67
N TYR A 31 23.06 7.59 -5.54
CA TYR A 31 21.93 8.41 -5.10
C TYR A 31 20.78 8.54 -6.11
N ARG A 32 20.47 7.43 -6.81
CA ARG A 32 19.40 7.34 -7.83
C ARG A 32 19.70 8.06 -9.16
N LEU A 33 20.95 8.54 -9.37
CA LEU A 33 21.36 9.17 -10.61
C LEU A 33 21.93 8.17 -11.62
N ASP A 34 21.75 6.89 -11.37
CA ASP A 34 22.21 5.77 -12.18
C ASP A 34 21.22 5.45 -13.32
N PRO A 35 21.68 4.74 -14.38
CA PRO A 35 20.84 4.42 -15.53
C PRO A 35 19.68 3.47 -15.20
N TYR A 36 19.79 2.63 -14.18
CA TYR A 36 18.73 1.69 -13.79
C TYR A 36 17.56 2.42 -13.15
N CYS A 37 17.81 3.35 -12.22
CA CYS A 37 16.78 4.20 -11.65
C CYS A 37 16.07 5.03 -12.72
N LYS A 38 16.83 5.57 -13.69
CA LYS A 38 16.26 6.31 -14.82
C LYS A 38 15.35 5.42 -15.67
N ALA A 39 15.84 4.24 -16.09
CA ALA A 39 15.08 3.32 -16.91
C ALA A 39 13.81 2.84 -16.20
N ALA A 40 13.89 2.52 -14.90
CA ALA A 40 12.74 2.15 -14.09
C ALA A 40 11.71 3.28 -14.02
N SER A 41 12.12 4.52 -13.76
CA SER A 41 11.22 5.68 -13.72
C SER A 41 10.50 5.89 -15.05
N GLU A 42 11.21 5.80 -16.17
CA GLU A 42 10.63 5.92 -17.52
C GLU A 42 9.62 4.81 -17.83
N LYS A 43 9.88 3.57 -17.38
CA LYS A 43 8.93 2.45 -17.55
C LYS A 43 7.69 2.61 -16.69
N ILE A 44 7.84 3.05 -15.45
CA ILE A 44 6.71 3.35 -14.55
C ILE A 44 5.86 4.49 -15.13
N ALA A 45 6.49 5.58 -15.58
CA ALA A 45 5.79 6.70 -16.20
C ALA A 45 4.96 6.27 -17.42
N ARG A 46 5.54 5.43 -18.30
CA ARG A 46 4.82 4.86 -19.45
C ARG A 46 3.64 3.97 -19.02
N ALA A 47 3.83 3.11 -18.00
CA ALA A 47 2.77 2.25 -17.49
C ALA A 47 1.62 3.04 -16.85
N CYS A 48 1.92 4.23 -16.34
CA CYS A 48 0.96 5.17 -15.78
C CYS A 48 0.35 6.13 -16.82
N GLY A 49 0.77 6.04 -18.10
CA GLY A 49 0.30 6.95 -19.14
C GLY A 49 0.63 8.43 -18.91
N LYS A 50 1.71 8.72 -18.16
CA LYS A 50 2.05 10.07 -17.70
C LYS A 50 3.56 10.34 -17.79
N ASP A 51 3.99 10.95 -18.89
CA ASP A 51 5.42 11.18 -19.20
C ASP A 51 6.14 12.10 -18.19
N ASP A 52 5.40 12.99 -17.51
CA ASP A 52 5.91 13.92 -16.48
C ASP A 52 5.76 13.38 -15.05
N LEU A 53 5.54 12.07 -14.90
CA LEU A 53 5.47 11.44 -13.58
C LEU A 53 6.83 11.49 -12.90
N ASP A 54 6.88 12.07 -11.70
CA ASP A 54 8.11 12.12 -10.91
C ASP A 54 8.16 10.91 -9.96
N VAL A 55 9.21 10.07 -10.12
CA VAL A 55 9.34 8.79 -9.46
C VAL A 55 10.56 8.77 -8.53
N HIS A 56 10.34 8.43 -7.26
CA HIS A 56 11.36 8.34 -6.23
C HIS A 56 11.38 6.95 -5.59
N PHE A 57 12.55 6.33 -5.50
CA PHE A 57 12.71 5.00 -4.90
C PHE A 57 13.14 5.11 -3.44
N LEU A 58 12.38 4.48 -2.53
CA LEU A 58 12.64 4.37 -1.10
C LEU A 58 12.75 2.88 -0.70
N VAL A 59 13.21 2.59 0.52
CA VAL A 59 13.57 1.22 0.91
C VAL A 59 12.41 0.38 1.45
N GLY A 60 11.30 1.01 1.85
CA GLY A 60 10.15 0.29 2.42
C GLY A 60 8.96 1.20 2.67
N GLY A 61 7.77 0.59 2.86
CA GLY A 61 6.49 1.29 2.96
C GLY A 61 6.44 2.32 4.08
N THR A 62 6.86 1.96 5.29
CA THR A 62 6.88 2.91 6.42
C THR A 62 7.74 4.13 6.12
N GLN A 63 8.95 3.94 5.50
CA GLN A 63 9.78 5.08 5.10
C GLN A 63 9.11 5.92 4.00
N ALA A 64 8.43 5.29 3.05
CA ALA A 64 7.67 6.01 2.03
C ALA A 64 6.56 6.85 2.67
N ASN A 65 5.77 6.24 3.56
CA ASN A 65 4.64 6.86 4.21
C ASN A 65 5.04 8.09 5.04
N PHE A 66 5.93 7.94 6.01
CA PHE A 66 6.28 9.10 6.84
C PHE A 66 7.06 10.17 6.06
N THR A 67 7.88 9.79 5.05
CA THR A 67 8.62 10.77 4.25
C THR A 67 7.69 11.58 3.33
N VAL A 68 6.71 10.93 2.69
CA VAL A 68 5.71 11.64 1.89
C VAL A 68 4.89 12.58 2.78
N LEU A 69 4.39 12.10 3.91
CA LEU A 69 3.57 12.91 4.82
C LEU A 69 4.35 14.07 5.44
N ASP A 70 5.61 13.87 5.83
CA ASP A 70 6.52 14.93 6.28
C ASP A 70 6.73 16.02 5.20
N SER A 71 6.74 15.62 3.93
CA SER A 71 6.97 16.55 2.81
C SER A 71 5.76 17.42 2.45
N ILE A 72 4.55 16.96 2.71
CA ILE A 72 3.32 17.63 2.26
C ILE A 72 2.51 18.29 3.38
N LEU A 73 2.72 17.86 4.62
CA LEU A 73 2.00 18.40 5.78
C LEU A 73 2.73 19.58 6.42
N ARG A 74 1.96 20.50 6.93
CA ARG A 74 2.47 21.59 7.79
C ARG A 74 2.43 21.14 9.26
N PRO A 75 3.22 21.75 10.17
CA PRO A 75 3.33 21.30 11.57
C PRO A 75 2.01 21.19 12.35
N HIS A 76 0.97 21.93 11.95
CA HIS A 76 -0.36 21.90 12.58
C HIS A 76 -1.33 20.94 11.87
N GLN A 77 -0.87 20.23 10.84
CA GLN A 77 -1.71 19.34 10.05
C GLN A 77 -1.45 17.87 10.38
N GLY A 78 -2.48 17.06 10.14
CA GLY A 78 -2.44 15.61 10.23
C GLY A 78 -3.02 14.94 8.98
N VAL A 79 -2.82 13.66 8.87
CA VAL A 79 -3.32 12.83 7.77
C VAL A 79 -4.61 12.11 8.20
N VAL A 80 -5.65 12.21 7.38
CA VAL A 80 -6.88 11.43 7.55
C VAL A 80 -6.65 10.03 7.00
N ALA A 81 -6.89 9.01 7.82
CA ALA A 81 -6.70 7.61 7.47
C ALA A 81 -7.86 6.75 7.99
N ALA A 82 -8.03 5.55 7.46
CA ALA A 82 -8.94 4.55 8.01
C ALA A 82 -8.50 4.13 9.42
N GLN A 83 -9.44 3.64 10.23
CA GLN A 83 -9.16 3.19 11.61
C GLN A 83 -8.08 2.09 11.65
N LEU A 84 -8.10 1.16 10.69
CA LEU A 84 -7.11 0.11 10.53
C LEU A 84 -6.08 0.44 9.42
N GLY A 85 -6.01 1.69 8.95
CA GLY A 85 -5.01 2.12 7.98
C GLY A 85 -3.59 1.90 8.51
N HIS A 86 -2.67 1.46 7.65
CA HIS A 86 -1.32 1.04 8.04
C HIS A 86 -0.56 2.10 8.85
N VAL A 87 -0.65 3.36 8.46
CA VAL A 87 -0.03 4.50 9.15
C VAL A 87 -0.55 4.70 10.58
N ASN A 88 -1.79 4.22 10.87
CA ASN A 88 -2.39 4.34 12.20
C ASN A 88 -1.99 3.19 13.13
N VAL A 89 -1.86 1.94 12.61
CA VAL A 89 -1.79 0.76 13.48
C VAL A 89 -0.51 -0.08 13.34
N HIS A 90 0.28 0.09 12.26
CA HIS A 90 1.40 -0.82 11.95
C HIS A 90 2.75 -0.14 11.72
N GLU A 91 2.89 1.17 12.03
CA GLU A 91 4.13 1.92 11.76
C GLU A 91 4.80 2.48 13.03
N ALA A 92 4.41 1.99 14.20
CA ALA A 92 5.02 2.36 15.48
C ALA A 92 5.13 3.88 15.73
N GLY A 93 4.13 4.65 15.24
CA GLY A 93 4.12 6.09 15.37
C GLY A 93 5.12 6.82 14.47
N ALA A 94 5.44 6.29 13.29
CA ALA A 94 6.40 6.91 12.37
C ALA A 94 5.95 8.29 11.88
N VAL A 95 4.64 8.45 11.64
CA VAL A 95 4.03 9.74 11.25
C VAL A 95 4.10 10.75 12.39
N GLU A 96 3.81 10.31 13.61
CA GLU A 96 3.93 11.11 14.83
C GLU A 96 5.41 11.46 15.11
N GLY A 97 6.33 10.55 14.79
CA GLY A 97 7.76 10.75 14.93
C GLY A 97 8.32 11.89 14.09
N VAL A 98 7.70 12.21 12.95
CA VAL A 98 8.02 13.39 12.11
C VAL A 98 7.13 14.60 12.40
N GLY A 99 6.35 14.55 13.50
CA GLY A 99 5.63 15.72 14.03
C GLY A 99 4.19 15.87 13.58
N HIS A 100 3.61 14.85 12.94
CA HIS A 100 2.24 14.89 12.44
C HIS A 100 1.33 13.93 13.20
N LYS A 101 0.03 14.15 13.14
CA LYS A 101 -0.97 13.29 13.76
C LYS A 101 -1.71 12.48 12.72
N VAL A 102 -1.95 11.20 12.99
CA VAL A 102 -2.95 10.43 12.25
C VAL A 102 -4.34 10.76 12.79
N LEU A 103 -5.22 11.22 11.90
CA LEU A 103 -6.63 11.50 12.16
C LEU A 103 -7.44 10.30 11.67
N ALA A 104 -7.47 9.24 12.48
CA ALA A 104 -8.17 8.03 12.14
C ALA A 104 -9.69 8.23 12.16
N ILE A 105 -10.37 7.81 11.08
CA ILE A 105 -11.83 7.83 10.98
C ILE A 105 -12.38 6.41 11.00
N SER A 106 -13.40 6.18 11.83
CA SER A 106 -14.11 4.91 11.90
C SER A 106 -15.34 4.95 11.02
N ASN A 107 -15.70 3.81 10.47
CA ASN A 107 -16.93 3.63 9.72
C ASN A 107 -18.18 3.55 10.63
N GLY A 108 -17.99 3.50 11.96
CA GLY A 108 -19.05 3.48 12.96
C GLY A 108 -19.98 2.27 12.85
N ASP A 109 -21.21 2.43 13.37
CA ASP A 109 -22.25 1.37 13.33
C ASP A 109 -22.87 1.14 11.94
N ILE A 110 -22.44 1.93 10.95
CA ILE A 110 -22.79 1.64 9.56
C ILE A 110 -22.10 0.31 9.26
N LYS A 111 -22.88 -0.75 9.01
CA LYS A 111 -22.44 -2.11 8.63
C LYS A 111 -21.63 -2.17 7.32
N LYS A 112 -20.64 -1.32 7.21
CA LYS A 112 -19.57 -1.36 6.24
C LYS A 112 -18.42 -2.02 6.97
N ASP A 113 -18.33 -3.30 6.83
CA ASP A 113 -17.65 -4.25 7.69
C ASP A 113 -16.12 -4.14 7.71
N ASP A 114 -15.54 -3.13 7.06
CA ASP A 114 -14.10 -3.01 6.98
C ASP A 114 -13.58 -1.64 7.44
N GLU A 115 -13.04 -1.61 8.64
CA GLU A 115 -12.36 -0.45 9.22
C GLU A 115 -10.98 -0.16 8.57
N SER A 116 -10.55 -0.97 7.58
CA SER A 116 -9.35 -0.69 6.78
C SER A 116 -9.64 0.15 5.53
N LYS A 117 -10.92 0.35 5.18
CA LYS A 117 -11.37 1.11 4.01
C LYS A 117 -12.00 2.44 4.42
N ILE A 118 -11.67 3.52 3.72
CA ILE A 118 -12.39 4.80 3.80
C ILE A 118 -13.50 4.81 2.75
N TYR A 119 -14.74 4.95 3.16
CA TYR A 119 -15.87 5.11 2.25
C TYR A 119 -16.09 6.59 1.90
N PRO A 120 -16.43 6.92 0.64
CA PRO A 120 -16.58 8.32 0.21
C PRO A 120 -17.56 9.14 1.05
N ASP A 121 -18.72 8.57 1.40
CA ASP A 121 -19.75 9.22 2.20
C ASP A 121 -19.28 9.51 3.65
N ILE A 122 -18.51 8.61 4.24
CA ILE A 122 -17.93 8.79 5.58
C ILE A 122 -16.85 9.89 5.55
N LEU A 123 -16.01 9.88 4.53
CA LEU A 123 -14.98 10.92 4.36
C LEU A 123 -15.60 12.29 4.17
N ASP A 124 -16.63 12.40 3.31
CA ASP A 124 -17.31 13.65 3.04
C ASP A 124 -17.99 14.23 4.29
N ASP A 125 -18.71 13.38 5.01
CA ASP A 125 -19.35 13.76 6.27
C ASP A 125 -18.32 14.24 7.31
N TYR A 126 -17.24 13.49 7.48
CA TYR A 126 -16.17 13.84 8.42
C TYR A 126 -15.55 15.21 8.09
N LEU A 127 -15.09 15.40 6.84
CA LEU A 127 -14.42 16.63 6.43
C LEU A 127 -15.37 17.84 6.45
N THR A 128 -16.61 17.66 5.98
CA THR A 128 -17.63 18.71 6.00
C THR A 128 -17.93 19.17 7.43
N LYS A 129 -18.16 18.23 8.35
CA LYS A 129 -18.41 18.55 9.77
C LYS A 129 -17.19 19.17 10.44
N PHE A 130 -15.99 18.68 10.12
CA PHE A 130 -14.75 19.20 10.69
C PHE A 130 -14.56 20.67 10.32
N PHE A 131 -14.58 20.99 9.02
CA PHE A 131 -14.35 22.36 8.56
C PHE A 131 -15.50 23.32 8.88
N ALA A 132 -16.74 22.84 8.98
CA ALA A 132 -17.87 23.66 9.40
C ALA A 132 -17.75 24.16 10.85
N LYS A 133 -17.03 23.45 11.73
CA LYS A 133 -16.79 23.91 13.12
C LYS A 133 -15.85 25.11 13.18
N GLY A 134 -14.94 25.26 12.23
CA GLY A 134 -13.95 26.34 12.19
C GLY A 134 -13.02 26.37 13.41
N ASP A 135 -12.83 25.23 14.09
CA ASP A 135 -12.01 25.13 15.30
C ASP A 135 -10.52 25.02 14.95
N TRP A 136 -9.82 26.14 15.03
CA TRP A 136 -8.40 26.23 14.75
C TRP A 136 -7.49 25.71 15.89
N HIS A 137 -8.04 25.33 17.04
CA HIS A 137 -7.29 24.68 18.13
C HIS A 137 -7.02 23.19 17.86
N MET A 138 -7.77 22.58 16.97
CA MET A 138 -7.60 21.18 16.61
C MET A 138 -6.51 21.01 15.53
N VAL A 139 -5.86 19.84 15.50
CA VAL A 139 -5.01 19.45 14.36
C VAL A 139 -5.86 19.42 13.10
N GLN A 140 -5.44 20.14 12.08
CA GLN A 140 -6.21 20.31 10.84
C GLN A 140 -5.94 19.14 9.87
N PRO A 141 -6.94 18.58 9.19
CA PRO A 141 -6.72 17.69 8.07
C PRO A 141 -5.82 18.37 7.01
N GLY A 142 -4.74 17.69 6.62
CA GLY A 142 -3.78 18.20 5.63
C GLY A 142 -3.57 17.27 4.44
N ALA A 143 -3.97 16.01 4.57
CA ALA A 143 -3.95 15.01 3.50
C ALA A 143 -4.96 13.91 3.81
N VAL A 144 -5.36 13.15 2.78
CA VAL A 144 -6.12 11.90 2.92
C VAL A 144 -5.23 10.75 2.46
N TYR A 145 -5.14 9.69 3.27
CA TYR A 145 -4.40 8.47 3.00
C TYR A 145 -5.35 7.30 2.87
N ILE A 146 -5.16 6.51 1.81
CA ILE A 146 -5.86 5.24 1.58
C ILE A 146 -4.88 4.17 1.13
N SER A 147 -5.16 2.90 1.41
CA SER A 147 -4.38 1.76 0.91
C SER A 147 -5.16 1.01 -0.18
N HIS A 148 -4.49 0.65 -1.28
CA HIS A 148 -5.10 -0.16 -2.33
C HIS A 148 -4.16 -1.29 -2.80
N PRO A 149 -4.55 -2.57 -2.53
CA PRO A 149 -5.70 -3.00 -1.70
C PRO A 149 -5.54 -2.55 -0.25
N THR A 150 -6.66 -2.55 0.50
CA THR A 150 -6.62 -2.24 1.94
C THR A 150 -5.81 -3.29 2.71
N GLU A 151 -5.52 -3.05 3.98
CA GLU A 151 -4.79 -3.96 4.87
C GLU A 151 -5.46 -5.33 4.99
N ARG A 152 -6.77 -5.39 4.75
CA ARG A 152 -7.58 -6.62 4.71
C ARG A 152 -7.88 -7.13 3.30
N GLY A 153 -7.17 -6.63 2.28
CA GLY A 153 -7.28 -7.10 0.90
C GLY A 153 -8.57 -6.69 0.19
N VAL A 154 -9.32 -5.74 0.73
CA VAL A 154 -10.52 -5.18 0.09
C VAL A 154 -10.09 -4.19 -0.99
N LEU A 155 -10.79 -4.18 -2.11
CA LEU A 155 -10.50 -3.29 -3.23
C LEU A 155 -11.38 -2.04 -3.17
N TYR A 156 -10.80 -0.89 -3.54
CA TYR A 156 -11.60 0.25 -3.97
C TYR A 156 -12.08 0.01 -5.39
N THR A 157 -13.27 0.46 -5.72
CA THR A 157 -13.70 0.58 -7.10
C THR A 157 -13.19 1.88 -7.70
N ARG A 158 -13.12 1.94 -9.03
CA ARG A 158 -12.77 3.17 -9.74
C ARG A 158 -13.73 4.33 -9.41
N GLU A 159 -15.01 4.04 -9.25
CA GLU A 159 -16.01 5.05 -8.86
C GLU A 159 -15.73 5.60 -7.45
N GLU A 160 -15.39 4.74 -6.49
CA GLU A 160 -15.01 5.17 -5.14
C GLU A 160 -13.74 6.02 -5.15
N LEU A 161 -12.72 5.64 -5.94
CA LEU A 161 -11.49 6.41 -6.06
C LEU A 161 -11.76 7.82 -6.63
N ILE A 162 -12.57 7.92 -7.66
CA ILE A 162 -13.01 9.19 -8.26
C ILE A 162 -13.78 10.04 -7.23
N ALA A 163 -14.69 9.42 -6.49
CA ALA A 163 -15.46 10.11 -5.46
C ALA A 163 -14.57 10.65 -4.34
N ILE A 164 -13.64 9.83 -3.81
CA ILE A 164 -12.67 10.26 -2.78
C ILE A 164 -11.81 11.41 -3.31
N LYS A 165 -11.29 11.31 -4.55
CA LYS A 165 -10.50 12.39 -5.16
C LYS A 165 -11.30 13.69 -5.26
N SER A 166 -12.55 13.62 -5.69
CA SER A 166 -13.44 14.79 -5.76
C SER A 166 -13.69 15.43 -4.39
N ILE A 167 -13.85 14.62 -3.34
CA ILE A 167 -13.97 15.11 -1.96
C ILE A 167 -12.68 15.81 -1.53
N CYS A 168 -11.53 15.21 -1.77
CA CYS A 168 -10.23 15.79 -1.45
C CYS A 168 -10.04 17.16 -2.15
N GLU A 169 -10.40 17.26 -3.42
CA GLU A 169 -10.31 18.51 -4.20
C GLU A 169 -11.20 19.62 -3.63
N ARG A 170 -12.44 19.31 -3.21
CA ARG A 170 -13.32 20.29 -2.57
C ARG A 170 -12.74 20.89 -1.29
N HIS A 171 -11.94 20.13 -0.57
CA HIS A 171 -11.29 20.56 0.67
C HIS A 171 -9.82 20.97 0.49
N ASN A 172 -9.30 21.03 -0.74
CA ASN A 172 -7.90 21.32 -1.05
C ASN A 172 -6.89 20.41 -0.35
N LEU A 173 -7.22 19.14 -0.21
CA LEU A 173 -6.36 18.10 0.38
C LEU A 173 -5.73 17.23 -0.72
N PRO A 174 -4.44 16.87 -0.63
CA PRO A 174 -3.88 15.82 -1.48
C PRO A 174 -4.45 14.46 -1.10
N LEU A 175 -4.67 13.62 -2.11
CA LEU A 175 -4.95 12.19 -1.95
C LEU A 175 -3.65 11.41 -2.14
N TYR A 176 -3.22 10.73 -1.07
CA TYR A 176 -2.08 9.82 -1.07
C TYR A 176 -2.54 8.37 -0.98
N LEU A 177 -2.10 7.54 -1.94
CA LEU A 177 -2.46 6.12 -2.00
C LEU A 177 -1.24 5.24 -1.71
N ASP A 178 -1.38 4.41 -0.69
CA ASP A 178 -0.45 3.33 -0.33
C ASP A 178 -0.70 2.11 -1.21
N GLY A 179 0.28 1.77 -2.03
CA GLY A 179 0.26 0.62 -2.93
C GLY A 179 1.18 -0.52 -2.51
N ALA A 180 1.37 -0.78 -1.19
CA ALA A 180 2.26 -1.83 -0.69
C ALA A 180 2.01 -3.22 -1.32
N ARG A 181 0.77 -3.50 -1.69
CA ARG A 181 0.32 -4.74 -2.35
C ARG A 181 -0.34 -4.47 -3.70
N LEU A 182 -0.02 -3.37 -4.34
CA LEU A 182 -0.70 -2.90 -5.55
C LEU A 182 -0.70 -3.93 -6.69
N SER A 183 0.38 -4.69 -6.87
CA SER A 183 0.43 -5.71 -7.93
C SER A 183 -0.63 -6.80 -7.75
N TYR A 184 -0.98 -7.13 -6.52
CA TYR A 184 -2.03 -8.13 -6.24
C TYR A 184 -3.43 -7.57 -6.53
N ALA A 185 -3.66 -6.28 -6.27
CA ALA A 185 -4.89 -5.63 -6.70
C ALA A 185 -4.99 -5.64 -8.24
N LEU A 186 -3.93 -5.18 -8.93
CA LEU A 186 -3.89 -5.14 -10.40
C LEU A 186 -3.99 -6.53 -11.06
N ALA A 187 -3.58 -7.60 -10.35
CA ALA A 187 -3.69 -8.97 -10.82
C ALA A 187 -5.06 -9.61 -10.52
N SER A 188 -5.91 -8.97 -9.72
CA SER A 188 -7.23 -9.45 -9.36
C SER A 188 -8.25 -9.21 -10.48
N GLU A 189 -9.07 -10.23 -10.78
CA GLU A 189 -10.17 -10.11 -11.75
C GLU A 189 -11.30 -9.17 -11.27
N ASN A 190 -11.34 -8.89 -9.97
CA ASN A 190 -12.33 -7.99 -9.37
C ASN A 190 -11.87 -6.53 -9.31
N ASN A 191 -10.66 -6.24 -9.78
CA ASN A 191 -10.13 -4.88 -9.78
C ASN A 191 -10.47 -4.17 -11.11
N ASP A 192 -10.96 -2.94 -11.00
CA ASP A 192 -11.28 -2.07 -12.13
C ASP A 192 -10.42 -0.78 -12.18
N ILE A 193 -9.38 -0.69 -11.33
CA ILE A 193 -8.44 0.43 -11.27
C ILE A 193 -7.14 0.05 -11.99
N SER A 194 -6.70 0.88 -12.92
CA SER A 194 -5.41 0.74 -13.60
C SER A 194 -4.34 1.67 -13.01
N LEU A 195 -3.06 1.49 -13.42
CA LEU A 195 -2.00 2.45 -13.09
C LEU A 195 -2.25 3.84 -13.67
N GLU A 196 -2.89 3.92 -14.83
CA GLU A 196 -3.30 5.19 -15.44
C GLU A 196 -4.39 5.89 -14.59
N ASP A 197 -5.33 5.11 -14.03
CA ASP A 197 -6.33 5.65 -13.10
C ASP A 197 -5.70 6.18 -11.83
N LEU A 198 -4.69 5.49 -11.27
CA LEU A 198 -3.95 5.99 -10.11
C LEU A 198 -3.25 7.32 -10.44
N ALA A 199 -2.56 7.40 -11.59
CA ALA A 199 -1.91 8.61 -12.02
C ALA A 199 -2.88 9.78 -12.26
N LYS A 200 -4.13 9.48 -12.61
CA LYS A 200 -5.18 10.46 -12.87
C LYS A 200 -5.94 10.92 -11.63
N TYR A 201 -6.21 9.98 -10.70
CA TYR A 201 -7.13 10.21 -9.59
C TYR A 201 -6.45 10.25 -8.21
N THR A 202 -5.12 10.28 -8.15
CA THR A 202 -4.37 10.56 -6.93
C THR A 202 -3.39 11.72 -7.14
N ASP A 203 -2.96 12.38 -6.07
CA ASP A 203 -1.88 13.38 -6.15
C ASP A 203 -0.51 12.73 -5.92
N ILE A 204 -0.49 11.69 -5.09
CA ILE A 204 0.67 10.89 -4.77
C ILE A 204 0.22 9.45 -4.61
N PHE A 205 1.01 8.51 -5.10
CA PHE A 205 0.85 7.10 -4.76
C PHE A 205 2.21 6.41 -4.71
N TYR A 206 2.32 5.28 -4.06
CA TYR A 206 3.51 4.47 -4.27
C TYR A 206 3.17 3.07 -4.77
N ILE A 207 4.12 2.51 -5.50
CA ILE A 207 4.08 1.17 -6.08
C ILE A 207 4.97 0.28 -5.23
N GLY A 208 4.38 -0.68 -4.54
CA GLY A 208 5.09 -1.61 -3.67
C GLY A 208 5.94 -2.60 -4.45
N GLY A 209 7.22 -2.70 -4.11
CA GLY A 209 8.13 -3.73 -4.64
C GLY A 209 8.39 -4.85 -3.64
N THR A 210 8.51 -4.52 -2.36
CA THR A 210 8.89 -5.43 -1.28
C THR A 210 8.06 -6.71 -1.21
N LYS A 211 6.74 -6.61 -1.33
CA LYS A 211 5.81 -7.75 -1.27
C LYS A 211 5.51 -8.34 -2.64
N CYS A 212 5.89 -7.67 -3.71
CA CYS A 212 5.47 -7.93 -5.08
C CYS A 212 6.62 -8.46 -5.96
N GLY A 213 7.47 -9.30 -5.39
CA GLY A 213 8.58 -9.95 -6.09
C GLY A 213 9.93 -9.23 -6.02
N GLY A 214 9.99 -8.01 -5.46
CA GLY A 214 11.25 -7.33 -5.16
C GLY A 214 11.92 -7.87 -3.90
N MET A 215 13.21 -7.55 -3.72
CA MET A 215 13.94 -7.81 -2.48
C MET A 215 13.53 -6.82 -1.40
N PHE A 216 13.36 -5.57 -1.79
CA PHE A 216 12.92 -4.43 -0.97
C PHE A 216 12.64 -3.23 -1.86
N GLY A 217 11.90 -2.28 -1.36
CA GLY A 217 11.75 -0.97 -1.98
C GLY A 217 10.36 -0.68 -2.52
N GLU A 218 10.12 0.64 -2.60
CA GLU A 218 8.87 1.23 -3.03
C GLU A 218 9.18 2.36 -4.03
N ALA A 219 8.35 2.51 -5.06
CA ALA A 219 8.44 3.63 -6.01
C ALA A 219 7.35 4.65 -5.70
N VAL A 220 7.70 5.76 -5.07
CA VAL A 220 6.79 6.88 -4.80
C VAL A 220 6.65 7.72 -6.06
N CYS A 221 5.42 7.95 -6.49
CA CYS A 221 5.03 8.64 -7.70
C CYS A 221 4.25 9.91 -7.36
N PHE A 222 4.75 11.07 -7.78
CA PHE A 222 4.03 12.34 -7.70
C PHE A 222 3.36 12.63 -9.04
N THR A 223 2.06 12.70 -9.03
CA THR A 223 1.26 13.03 -10.22
C THR A 223 1.00 14.52 -10.33
N ASN A 224 1.19 15.24 -9.23
CA ASN A 224 0.97 16.67 -9.10
C ASN A 224 2.24 17.33 -8.52
N SER A 225 2.96 18.07 -9.36
CA SER A 225 4.24 18.73 -9.00
C SER A 225 4.12 19.74 -7.84
N LYS A 226 2.91 20.20 -7.52
CA LYS A 226 2.66 21.06 -6.34
C LYS A 226 3.10 20.39 -5.03
N TYR A 227 3.08 19.06 -4.95
CA TYR A 227 3.39 18.31 -3.74
C TYR A 227 4.80 17.72 -3.70
N ASN A 228 5.61 17.93 -4.77
CA ASN A 228 6.97 17.42 -4.85
C ASN A 228 8.04 18.48 -4.51
N LEU A 229 7.66 19.58 -3.90
CA LEU A 229 8.59 20.64 -3.50
C LEU A 229 9.56 20.08 -2.44
N ASP A 230 10.87 20.19 -2.72
CA ASP A 230 11.96 19.76 -1.82
C ASP A 230 11.96 18.28 -1.41
N PHE A 231 11.17 17.42 -2.05
CA PHE A 231 11.06 15.99 -1.67
C PHE A 231 12.41 15.28 -1.67
N ASN A 232 13.34 15.61 -2.57
CA ASN A 232 14.70 15.07 -2.57
C ASN A 232 15.45 15.42 -1.27
N CYS A 233 15.31 16.65 -0.78
CA CYS A 233 15.96 17.10 0.45
C CYS A 233 15.36 16.40 1.67
N ILE A 234 14.03 16.31 1.74
CA ILE A 234 13.30 15.63 2.82
C ILE A 234 13.60 14.14 2.80
N THR A 235 13.59 13.48 1.63
CA THR A 235 13.99 12.08 1.52
C THR A 235 15.42 11.86 2.00
N LYS A 236 16.35 12.77 1.68
CA LYS A 236 17.75 12.68 2.16
C LYS A 236 17.83 12.88 3.67
N HIS A 237 17.09 13.84 4.22
CA HIS A 237 16.99 14.10 5.66
C HIS A 237 16.49 12.85 6.41
N ASN A 238 15.46 12.20 5.89
CA ASN A 238 14.84 11.00 6.45
C ASN A 238 15.60 9.68 6.12
N GLY A 239 16.83 9.78 5.58
CA GLY A 239 17.68 8.62 5.31
C GLY A 239 17.27 7.79 4.08
N GLY A 240 16.29 8.25 3.28
CA GLY A 240 15.70 7.50 2.18
C GLY A 240 16.49 7.51 0.87
N VAL A 241 17.60 8.26 0.78
CA VAL A 241 18.42 8.31 -0.44
C VAL A 241 19.68 7.45 -0.26
N LEU A 242 19.65 6.25 -0.83
CA LEU A 242 20.78 5.31 -0.74
C LEU A 242 21.93 5.71 -1.65
N ALA A 243 23.17 5.58 -1.15
CA ALA A 243 24.37 5.77 -1.97
C ALA A 243 24.41 4.79 -3.16
N LYS A 244 23.99 3.54 -2.96
CA LYS A 244 23.85 2.51 -3.99
C LYS A 244 22.38 2.39 -4.45
N GLY A 245 21.74 3.51 -4.77
CA GLY A 245 20.32 3.58 -5.17
C GLY A 245 19.94 2.71 -6.36
N ARG A 246 20.93 2.38 -7.23
CA ARG A 246 20.70 1.46 -8.36
C ARG A 246 20.10 0.12 -7.98
N LEU A 247 20.27 -0.34 -6.71
CA LEU A 247 19.68 -1.59 -6.26
C LEU A 247 18.16 -1.53 -6.26
N LEU A 248 17.58 -0.35 -6.00
CA LEU A 248 16.15 -0.12 -6.14
C LEU A 248 15.75 -0.05 -7.62
N GLY A 249 16.50 0.75 -8.40
CA GLY A 249 16.25 0.91 -9.83
C GLY A 249 16.24 -0.41 -10.61
N ILE A 250 17.22 -1.30 -10.38
CA ILE A 250 17.32 -2.62 -11.02
C ILE A 250 16.05 -3.44 -10.79
N GLN A 251 15.50 -3.43 -9.59
CA GLN A 251 14.30 -4.20 -9.26
C GLN A 251 13.09 -3.69 -10.02
N PHE A 252 12.84 -2.39 -9.95
CA PHE A 252 11.70 -1.76 -10.64
C PHE A 252 11.87 -1.76 -12.17
N ASP A 253 13.10 -1.66 -12.68
CA ASP A 253 13.38 -1.80 -14.11
C ASP A 253 12.96 -3.17 -14.62
N TYR A 254 13.25 -4.25 -13.88
CA TYR A 254 12.82 -5.60 -14.20
C TYR A 254 11.29 -5.77 -14.03
N LEU A 255 10.74 -5.33 -12.91
CA LEU A 255 9.31 -5.49 -12.61
C LEU A 255 8.42 -4.78 -13.65
N PHE A 256 8.87 -3.64 -14.19
CA PHE A 256 8.16 -2.90 -15.22
C PHE A 256 8.60 -3.24 -16.66
N THR A 257 9.38 -4.31 -16.86
CA THR A 257 9.64 -4.92 -18.16
C THR A 257 8.56 -5.98 -18.42
N ASP A 258 8.00 -6.00 -19.63
CA ASP A 258 7.04 -7.03 -20.10
C ASP A 258 5.89 -7.34 -19.10
N ASN A 259 5.44 -6.32 -18.39
CA ASN A 259 4.36 -6.39 -17.39
C ASN A 259 4.64 -7.37 -16.21
N ASN A 260 5.91 -7.65 -15.91
CA ASN A 260 6.28 -8.61 -14.85
C ASN A 260 5.68 -8.25 -13.49
N TYR A 261 5.50 -6.96 -13.19
CA TYR A 261 4.91 -6.49 -11.94
C TYR A 261 3.54 -7.13 -11.65
N ILE A 262 2.70 -7.25 -12.67
CA ILE A 262 1.37 -7.86 -12.54
C ILE A 262 1.45 -9.37 -12.74
N GLU A 263 2.16 -9.82 -13.79
CA GLU A 263 2.19 -11.24 -14.16
C GLU A 263 2.76 -12.15 -13.07
N LYS A 264 3.81 -11.71 -12.36
CA LYS A 264 4.41 -12.47 -11.24
C LYS A 264 3.48 -12.61 -10.04
N SER A 265 2.51 -11.70 -9.88
CA SER A 265 1.53 -11.70 -8.79
C SER A 265 0.28 -12.53 -9.06
N ARG A 266 -0.03 -12.87 -10.33
CA ARG A 266 -1.25 -13.60 -10.72
C ARG A 266 -1.41 -14.94 -10.01
N ASN A 267 -0.33 -15.70 -9.88
CA ASN A 267 -0.42 -17.01 -9.23
C ASN A 267 -0.75 -16.92 -7.75
N ALA A 268 -0.20 -15.93 -7.04
CA ALA A 268 -0.49 -15.73 -5.63
C ALA A 268 -1.98 -15.41 -5.42
N VAL A 269 -2.53 -14.48 -6.21
CA VAL A 269 -3.97 -14.16 -6.18
C VAL A 269 -4.81 -15.38 -6.52
N LYS A 270 -4.48 -16.09 -7.60
CA LYS A 270 -5.20 -17.30 -8.03
C LYS A 270 -5.27 -18.35 -6.91
N TYR A 271 -4.14 -18.66 -6.28
CA TYR A 271 -4.11 -19.67 -5.22
C TYR A 271 -4.81 -19.20 -3.95
N ALA A 272 -4.72 -17.92 -3.60
CA ALA A 272 -5.46 -17.36 -2.48
C ALA A 272 -6.99 -17.48 -2.69
N ILE A 273 -7.49 -17.18 -3.89
CA ILE A 273 -8.91 -17.35 -4.24
C ILE A 273 -9.33 -18.83 -4.26
N MET A 274 -8.44 -19.75 -4.69
CA MET A 274 -8.72 -21.18 -4.58
C MET A 274 -8.86 -21.64 -3.11
N ILE A 275 -8.00 -21.16 -2.23
CA ILE A 275 -8.09 -21.43 -0.78
C ILE A 275 -9.38 -20.84 -0.22
N LYS A 276 -9.70 -19.59 -0.53
CA LYS A 276 -10.96 -18.94 -0.12
C LYS A 276 -12.16 -19.81 -0.48
N LYS A 277 -12.30 -20.16 -1.76
CA LYS A 277 -13.40 -20.96 -2.25
C LYS A 277 -13.48 -22.32 -1.56
N ALA A 278 -12.35 -22.99 -1.37
CA ALA A 278 -12.32 -24.29 -0.68
C ALA A 278 -12.75 -24.20 0.79
N LEU A 279 -12.53 -23.08 1.46
CA LEU A 279 -13.00 -22.82 2.82
C LEU A 279 -14.49 -22.45 2.85
N GLU A 280 -14.95 -21.62 1.91
CA GLU A 280 -16.38 -21.28 1.74
C GLU A 280 -17.24 -22.52 1.47
N ASP A 281 -16.78 -23.44 0.60
CA ASP A 281 -17.44 -24.70 0.30
C ASP A 281 -17.58 -25.60 1.55
N ARG A 282 -16.84 -25.34 2.61
CA ARG A 282 -16.88 -26.01 3.93
C ARG A 282 -17.65 -25.23 4.99
N GLY A 283 -18.29 -24.13 4.60
CA GLY A 283 -19.08 -23.29 5.49
C GLY A 283 -18.23 -22.37 6.39
N ILE A 284 -16.96 -22.13 6.05
CA ILE A 284 -16.12 -21.16 6.76
C ILE A 284 -16.48 -19.76 6.29
N SER A 285 -16.78 -18.88 7.22
CA SER A 285 -17.01 -17.45 6.96
C SER A 285 -15.71 -16.66 6.99
N PHE A 286 -15.74 -15.48 6.40
CA PHE A 286 -14.63 -14.54 6.35
C PHE A 286 -15.03 -13.22 6.99
N ILE A 287 -14.09 -12.51 7.60
CA ILE A 287 -14.37 -11.21 8.22
C ILE A 287 -14.58 -10.11 7.17
N VAL A 288 -13.93 -10.26 6.01
CA VAL A 288 -14.06 -9.38 4.84
C VAL A 288 -13.99 -10.19 3.55
N ASP A 289 -14.50 -9.62 2.47
CA ASP A 289 -14.45 -10.22 1.14
C ASP A 289 -13.19 -9.74 0.39
N SER A 290 -12.08 -10.45 0.62
CA SER A 290 -10.80 -10.15 -0.05
C SER A 290 -10.71 -10.86 -1.40
N TYR A 291 -10.21 -10.12 -2.40
CA TYR A 291 -9.94 -10.61 -3.76
C TYR A 291 -8.45 -10.59 -4.13
N THR A 292 -7.57 -10.55 -3.12
CA THR A 292 -6.12 -10.45 -3.28
C THR A 292 -5.40 -11.70 -2.76
N ASN A 293 -4.09 -11.62 -2.59
CA ASN A 293 -3.26 -12.69 -2.02
C ASN A 293 -3.52 -12.98 -0.53
N GLN A 294 -4.22 -12.10 0.18
CA GLN A 294 -4.52 -12.25 1.61
C GLN A 294 -5.96 -12.70 1.81
N GLN A 295 -6.19 -13.69 2.69
CA GLN A 295 -7.50 -14.20 3.04
C GLN A 295 -7.69 -14.18 4.56
N PHE A 296 -8.91 -13.88 5.03
CA PHE A 296 -9.22 -13.62 6.44
C PHE A 296 -10.37 -14.52 6.96
N PRO A 297 -10.18 -15.86 6.97
CA PRO A 297 -11.20 -16.77 7.47
C PRO A 297 -11.36 -16.68 8.99
N ILE A 298 -12.60 -16.93 9.46
CA ILE A 298 -12.94 -17.06 10.87
C ILE A 298 -12.91 -18.54 11.23
N LEU A 299 -11.96 -18.94 12.07
CA LEU A 299 -11.74 -20.34 12.44
C LEU A 299 -11.92 -20.55 13.93
N SER A 300 -12.58 -21.68 14.28
CA SER A 300 -12.65 -22.15 15.66
C SER A 300 -11.28 -22.64 16.16
N TYR A 301 -11.10 -22.70 17.47
CA TYR A 301 -9.89 -23.25 18.08
C TYR A 301 -9.59 -24.67 17.61
N PHE A 302 -10.62 -25.51 17.45
CA PHE A 302 -10.45 -26.85 16.90
C PHE A 302 -9.90 -26.85 15.46
N GLN A 303 -10.40 -25.94 14.61
CA GLN A 303 -9.92 -25.83 13.22
C GLN A 303 -8.47 -25.33 13.16
N LYS A 304 -8.09 -24.40 14.04
CA LYS A 304 -6.69 -23.93 14.17
C LYS A 304 -5.77 -25.07 14.62
N GLU A 305 -6.17 -25.90 15.58
CA GLU A 305 -5.41 -27.09 15.97
C GLU A 305 -5.14 -28.06 14.81
N ILE A 306 -6.09 -28.17 13.86
CA ILE A 306 -5.88 -28.98 12.65
C ILE A 306 -4.77 -28.37 11.77
N LEU A 307 -4.75 -27.05 11.60
CA LEU A 307 -3.68 -26.37 10.87
C LEU A 307 -2.33 -26.60 11.55
N ASP A 308 -2.24 -26.41 12.85
CA ASP A 308 -1.02 -26.58 13.65
C ASP A 308 -0.48 -28.01 13.55
N LYS A 309 -1.34 -29.02 13.69
CA LYS A 309 -0.99 -30.45 13.55
C LYS A 309 -0.47 -30.80 12.15
N ASN A 310 -0.87 -30.03 11.13
CA ASN A 310 -0.41 -30.21 9.76
C ASN A 310 0.78 -29.29 9.39
N ASN A 311 1.38 -28.62 10.38
CA ASN A 311 2.49 -27.68 10.21
C ASN A 311 2.17 -26.54 9.21
N ILE A 312 0.94 -26.01 9.27
CA ILE A 312 0.48 -24.83 8.54
C ILE A 312 0.50 -23.66 9.51
N THR A 313 1.29 -22.63 9.20
CA THR A 313 1.41 -21.44 10.03
C THR A 313 0.60 -20.28 9.47
N TYR A 314 0.11 -19.42 10.33
CA TYR A 314 -0.77 -18.29 10.02
C TYR A 314 -0.62 -17.18 11.06
N ASN A 315 -1.16 -16.00 10.80
CA ASN A 315 -1.29 -14.95 11.83
C ASN A 315 -2.70 -14.90 12.37
N VAL A 316 -2.84 -14.68 13.69
CA VAL A 316 -4.12 -14.32 14.31
C VAL A 316 -4.27 -12.80 14.23
N GLU A 317 -5.32 -12.34 13.56
CA GLU A 317 -5.58 -10.91 13.35
C GLU A 317 -6.46 -10.32 14.47
N SER A 318 -7.47 -11.06 14.88
CA SER A 318 -8.38 -10.63 15.94
C SER A 318 -9.14 -11.80 16.54
N ASN A 319 -9.53 -11.66 17.81
CA ASN A 319 -10.53 -12.52 18.41
C ASN A 319 -11.94 -12.05 17.94
N VAL A 320 -12.74 -12.96 17.45
CA VAL A 320 -14.09 -12.68 16.94
C VAL A 320 -15.13 -12.91 18.03
N ASP A 321 -14.99 -14.03 18.75
CA ASP A 321 -15.83 -14.40 19.90
C ASP A 321 -15.08 -15.37 20.82
N GLU A 322 -15.75 -15.94 21.83
CA GLU A 322 -15.14 -16.84 22.81
C GLU A 322 -14.54 -18.13 22.21
N ASN A 323 -14.92 -18.51 20.99
CA ASN A 323 -14.52 -19.76 20.36
C ASN A 323 -13.83 -19.61 19.02
N ASN A 324 -13.83 -18.41 18.43
CA ASN A 324 -13.41 -18.17 17.07
C ASN A 324 -12.46 -16.99 16.97
N ASP A 325 -11.42 -17.16 16.14
CA ASP A 325 -10.51 -16.08 15.75
C ASP A 325 -10.57 -15.86 14.24
N CYS A 326 -10.39 -14.61 13.85
CA CYS A 326 -10.00 -14.27 12.49
C CYS A 326 -8.51 -14.53 12.33
N ILE A 327 -8.12 -15.33 11.36
CA ILE A 327 -6.73 -15.55 11.00
C ILE A 327 -6.45 -14.94 9.63
N ARG A 328 -5.17 -14.60 9.38
CA ARG A 328 -4.70 -14.21 8.05
C ARG A 328 -3.91 -15.34 7.43
N LEU A 329 -4.23 -15.62 6.17
CA LEU A 329 -3.48 -16.47 5.26
C LEU A 329 -2.97 -15.61 4.09
N CYS A 330 -1.64 -15.64 3.84
CA CYS A 330 -0.98 -14.90 2.74
C CYS A 330 -0.30 -15.84 1.76
#